data_decc61b667faf7caa6baa9d8ec6bc80f
#
_entry.id   decc61b667faf7caa6baa9d8ec6bc80f
#
_cell.length_a   1.000
_cell.length_b   1.000
_cell.length_c   1.000
_cell.angle_alpha   90.00
_cell.angle_beta   90.00
_cell.angle_gamma   90.00
#
_symmetry.space_group_name_H-M   'P 1'
#
loop_
_entity.id
_entity.type
_entity.pdbx_description
1 polymer ?
#
loop_
_entity_poly.entity_id
_entity_poly.type
_entity_poly.pdbx_seq_one_letter_code
_entity_poly.pdbx_strand_id
1 'polypeptide(L)'
;MRQFRHPSFGLVGIAAVLALGAAACSNDGTAPGTLVLSQAQADSVSEELAFDAEDEISGATTSGIASYSAVAPAGPVTLSGPTQCMPTRTPASPANTDGDGVPDSVRLDFSGCIFSWPLETDTVRGTIDILDPTKAVADHAVERIFTNLALVRVFTISGKSSSATRNGTRMTSWDATTLQHSETNFRTDYVYRDGSTASHVKTWSSSFTADVPGSIQRDEALPSGNWSINGTSAWTRGARTYSLTVTTSPPLHYNATCTVAPRFDSGTLTAAVMRGGATMHVVITFTACGQYTVTRS
;
A
#
# COMPACT_ATOMS: atom_id res chain seq x y z
N MET A 1 15.73 9.33 25.78
CA MET A 1 16.06 9.42 24.34
C MET A 1 15.75 8.08 23.71
N ARG A 2 14.56 7.88 23.15
CA ARG A 2 14.18 6.68 22.39
C ARG A 2 14.37 7.00 20.92
N GLN A 3 15.25 6.28 20.26
CA GLN A 3 15.43 6.34 18.80
C GLN A 3 14.18 5.77 18.15
N PHE A 4 13.35 6.64 17.60
CA PHE A 4 12.32 6.25 16.65
C PHE A 4 13.04 5.83 15.35
N ARG A 5 13.09 4.54 15.11
CA ARG A 5 13.45 4.00 13.79
C ARG A 5 12.34 4.38 12.82
N HIS A 6 12.67 5.17 11.84
CA HIS A 6 11.78 5.52 10.72
C HIS A 6 11.20 4.26 10.09
N PRO A 7 9.90 4.24 9.76
CA PRO A 7 9.42 3.32 8.75
C PRO A 7 10.08 3.77 7.43
N SER A 8 11.18 3.13 7.10
CA SER A 8 11.67 3.14 5.75
C SER A 8 10.50 2.68 4.89
N PHE A 9 9.96 3.54 4.04
CA PHE A 9 9.13 3.09 2.94
C PHE A 9 9.97 2.08 2.19
N GLY A 10 9.73 0.80 2.50
CA GLY A 10 10.54 -0.29 2.02
C GLY A 10 10.34 -0.48 0.53
N LEU A 11 11.09 0.25 -0.26
CA LEU A 11 11.46 -0.14 -1.62
C LEU A 11 12.47 -1.32 -1.62
N VAL A 12 12.47 -2.12 -0.58
CA VAL A 12 13.44 -3.22 -0.38
C VAL A 12 12.97 -4.54 -0.99
N GLY A 13 11.73 -4.67 -1.46
CA GLY A 13 11.19 -5.95 -1.94
C GLY A 13 11.38 -6.27 -3.43
N ILE A 14 11.89 -5.36 -4.28
CA ILE A 14 11.80 -5.53 -5.74
C ILE A 14 13.11 -5.95 -6.42
N ALA A 15 14.19 -6.14 -5.68
CA ALA A 15 15.48 -6.50 -6.28
C ALA A 15 15.65 -8.00 -6.63
N ALA A 16 14.79 -8.88 -6.18
CA ALA A 16 14.97 -10.33 -6.34
C ALA A 16 14.40 -10.95 -7.64
N VAL A 17 13.70 -10.17 -8.49
CA VAL A 17 13.02 -10.74 -9.70
C VAL A 17 13.89 -10.69 -10.97
N LEU A 18 15.13 -10.26 -10.90
CA LEU A 18 15.98 -10.02 -12.09
C LEU A 18 16.71 -11.26 -12.66
N ALA A 19 16.53 -12.47 -12.14
CA ALA A 19 17.32 -13.63 -12.56
C ALA A 19 16.58 -14.70 -13.38
N LEU A 20 15.34 -14.50 -13.84
CA LEU A 20 14.58 -15.54 -14.55
C LEU A 20 14.28 -15.24 -16.03
N GLY A 21 15.20 -14.59 -16.72
CA GLY A 21 15.03 -14.14 -18.11
C GLY A 21 15.60 -15.05 -19.21
N ALA A 22 16.14 -16.23 -18.95
CA ALA A 22 16.86 -16.93 -20.00
C ALA A 22 16.75 -18.45 -19.95
N ALA A 23 15.55 -19.03 -19.96
CA ALA A 23 15.39 -20.43 -20.37
C ALA A 23 13.94 -20.75 -20.67
N ALA A 24 13.48 -20.58 -21.89
CA ALA A 24 12.41 -21.35 -22.51
C ALA A 24 12.17 -20.88 -23.96
N CYS A 25 13.09 -21.18 -24.85
CA CYS A 25 12.74 -21.45 -26.24
C CYS A 25 12.65 -22.97 -26.38
N SER A 26 11.48 -23.53 -26.12
CA SER A 26 11.07 -24.80 -26.68
C SER A 26 9.74 -24.54 -27.37
N ASN A 27 9.80 -24.52 -28.71
CA ASN A 27 8.65 -24.69 -29.57
C ASN A 27 8.07 -26.08 -29.28
N ASP A 28 6.93 -26.11 -28.58
CA ASP A 28 6.01 -27.24 -28.70
C ASP A 28 4.61 -26.71 -28.91
N GLY A 29 4.06 -27.08 -30.08
CA GLY A 29 2.81 -26.65 -30.60
C GLY A 29 1.62 -27.16 -29.81
N THR A 30 0.61 -26.30 -29.74
CA THR A 30 -0.81 -26.61 -29.76
C THR A 30 -1.35 -27.61 -28.75
N ALA A 31 -1.41 -27.19 -27.48
CA ALA A 31 -2.56 -27.41 -26.64
C ALA A 31 -2.84 -26.08 -25.90
N PRO A 32 -4.07 -25.69 -25.55
CA PRO A 32 -4.31 -24.68 -24.55
C PRO A 32 -3.82 -25.27 -23.23
N GLY A 33 -2.52 -25.17 -23.01
CA GLY A 33 -1.86 -25.67 -21.80
C GLY A 33 -2.38 -24.88 -20.63
N THR A 34 -2.87 -25.57 -19.67
CA THR A 34 -3.05 -25.08 -18.30
C THR A 34 -1.78 -24.30 -17.95
N LEU A 35 -1.86 -22.98 -17.95
CA LEU A 35 -0.74 -22.10 -17.58
C LEU A 35 -0.49 -22.24 -16.08
N VAL A 36 0.17 -23.33 -15.71
CA VAL A 36 0.61 -23.55 -14.34
C VAL A 36 1.75 -22.56 -14.10
N LEU A 37 1.56 -21.58 -13.21
CA LEU A 37 2.68 -20.78 -12.73
C LEU A 37 3.73 -21.75 -12.18
N SER A 38 4.99 -21.52 -12.52
CA SER A 38 6.08 -22.24 -11.84
C SER A 38 6.07 -21.92 -10.34
N GLN A 39 6.69 -22.75 -9.52
CA GLN A 39 6.80 -22.48 -8.07
C GLN A 39 7.38 -21.08 -7.83
N ALA A 40 8.46 -20.71 -8.51
CA ALA A 40 9.07 -19.40 -8.38
C ALA A 40 8.16 -18.22 -8.76
N GLN A 41 7.24 -18.42 -9.72
CA GLN A 41 6.24 -17.40 -10.06
C GLN A 41 5.14 -17.31 -8.99
N ALA A 42 4.71 -18.43 -8.44
CA ALA A 42 3.74 -18.46 -7.34
C ALA A 42 4.34 -17.81 -6.08
N ASP A 43 5.60 -18.09 -5.77
CA ASP A 43 6.31 -17.48 -4.65
C ASP A 43 6.41 -15.97 -4.83
N SER A 44 6.75 -15.49 -6.04
CA SER A 44 6.81 -14.04 -6.33
C SER A 44 5.46 -13.35 -6.20
N VAL A 45 4.38 -13.95 -6.71
CA VAL A 45 3.01 -13.42 -6.56
C VAL A 45 2.61 -13.40 -5.08
N SER A 46 2.99 -14.43 -4.32
CA SER A 46 2.68 -14.53 -2.90
C SER A 46 3.40 -13.47 -2.08
N GLU A 47 4.67 -13.20 -2.38
CA GLU A 47 5.44 -12.16 -1.73
C GLU A 47 4.80 -10.78 -1.99
N GLU A 48 4.46 -10.46 -3.24
CA GLU A 48 3.76 -9.23 -3.60
C GLU A 48 2.43 -9.09 -2.84
N LEU A 49 1.62 -10.15 -2.80
CA LEU A 49 0.32 -10.14 -2.12
C LEU A 49 0.44 -10.00 -0.60
N ALA A 50 1.43 -10.64 0.02
CA ALA A 50 1.67 -10.53 1.45
C ALA A 50 2.06 -9.09 1.84
N PHE A 51 2.88 -8.43 1.01
CA PHE A 51 3.21 -7.02 1.19
C PHE A 51 2.06 -6.09 0.83
N ASP A 52 1.26 -6.38 -0.19
CA ASP A 52 0.05 -5.61 -0.50
C ASP A 52 -0.96 -5.63 0.66
N ALA A 53 -1.11 -6.78 1.34
CA ALA A 53 -1.94 -6.89 2.53
C ALA A 53 -1.39 -6.06 3.71
N GLU A 54 -0.07 -5.99 3.87
CA GLU A 54 0.58 -5.12 4.87
C GLU A 54 0.43 -3.64 4.50
N ASP A 55 0.52 -3.29 3.21
CA ASP A 55 0.30 -1.92 2.71
C ASP A 55 -1.14 -1.46 2.92
N GLU A 56 -2.11 -2.38 2.87
CA GLU A 56 -3.52 -2.11 3.16
C GLU A 56 -3.69 -1.61 4.60
N ILE A 57 -3.02 -2.25 5.58
CA ILE A 57 -3.00 -1.79 6.98
C ILE A 57 -2.37 -0.40 7.08
N SER A 58 -1.23 -0.22 6.44
CA SER A 58 -0.53 1.07 6.43
C SER A 58 -1.38 2.16 5.77
N GLY A 59 -2.07 1.83 4.68
CA GLY A 59 -3.03 2.71 4.01
C GLY A 59 -4.18 3.10 4.91
N ALA A 60 -4.80 2.13 5.58
CA ALA A 60 -5.90 2.35 6.50
C ALA A 60 -5.49 3.21 7.70
N THR A 61 -4.35 2.93 8.35
CA THR A 61 -3.87 3.67 9.51
C THR A 61 -3.46 5.09 9.15
N THR A 62 -2.66 5.28 8.10
CA THR A 62 -2.23 6.62 7.66
C THR A 62 -3.34 7.42 7.02
N SER A 63 -4.34 6.76 6.45
CA SER A 63 -5.48 7.42 5.79
C SER A 63 -6.65 7.71 6.69
N GLY A 64 -6.84 6.96 7.77
CA GLY A 64 -8.02 7.08 8.60
C GLY A 64 -7.73 7.44 10.05
N ILE A 65 -6.91 6.65 10.74
CA ILE A 65 -6.68 6.80 12.18
C ILE A 65 -5.76 7.98 12.49
N ALA A 66 -4.78 8.25 11.61
CA ALA A 66 -3.89 9.39 11.79
C ALA A 66 -4.66 10.70 11.61
N SER A 67 -4.48 11.63 12.54
CA SER A 67 -5.08 12.95 12.43
C SER A 67 -4.62 13.65 11.15
N TYR A 68 -5.45 14.58 10.66
CA TYR A 68 -5.09 15.45 9.56
C TYR A 68 -3.74 16.15 9.77
N SER A 69 -3.41 16.44 11.04
CA SER A 69 -2.12 17.03 11.41
C SER A 69 -0.93 16.07 11.22
N ALA A 70 -1.16 14.76 11.30
CA ALA A 70 -0.12 13.75 11.10
C ALA A 70 0.17 13.46 9.62
N VAL A 71 -0.76 13.81 8.72
CA VAL A 71 -0.55 13.72 7.25
C VAL A 71 0.31 14.86 6.72
N ALA A 72 0.29 16.01 7.35
CA ALA A 72 1.40 16.92 7.33
C ALA A 72 2.46 16.31 8.26
N PRO A 73 3.74 16.21 7.85
CA PRO A 73 4.74 15.66 8.74
C PRO A 73 4.57 16.26 10.13
N ALA A 74 4.14 15.44 11.08
CA ALA A 74 3.78 15.86 12.42
C ALA A 74 5.04 16.31 13.13
N GLY A 75 5.13 17.58 13.36
CA GLY A 75 6.29 18.23 13.95
C GLY A 75 7.44 18.38 12.95
N PRO A 76 8.48 19.10 13.32
CA PRO A 76 9.70 19.11 12.55
C PRO A 76 10.24 17.68 12.58
N VAL A 77 9.96 16.89 11.55
CA VAL A 77 10.91 15.87 11.16
C VAL A 77 12.16 16.70 10.94
N THR A 78 13.03 16.72 11.94
CA THR A 78 14.39 17.19 11.78
C THR A 78 15.07 16.16 10.90
N LEU A 79 14.62 16.16 9.63
CA LEU A 79 15.41 15.71 8.53
C LEU A 79 16.59 16.68 8.57
N SER A 80 17.76 16.16 8.88
CA SER A 80 19.00 16.91 8.84
C SER A 80 19.31 17.27 7.40
N GLY A 81 18.47 18.09 6.76
CA GLY A 81 18.51 18.54 5.38
C GLY A 81 17.79 19.88 5.27
N PRO A 82 18.26 20.77 4.39
CA PRO A 82 17.97 22.20 4.45
C PRO A 82 16.57 22.62 3.98
N THR A 83 15.63 21.72 3.72
CA THR A 83 14.27 22.14 3.32
C THR A 83 13.22 21.17 3.82
N GLN A 84 12.43 21.62 4.79
CA GLN A 84 11.17 20.95 5.11
C GLN A 84 10.24 21.11 3.90
N CYS A 85 9.90 20.01 3.27
CA CYS A 85 8.84 20.02 2.29
C CYS A 85 7.50 20.04 3.01
N MET A 86 6.81 21.15 2.90
CA MET A 86 5.43 21.32 3.33
C MET A 86 4.55 21.47 2.09
N PRO A 87 3.53 20.60 1.89
CA PRO A 87 2.57 20.84 0.83
C PRO A 87 1.79 22.13 1.09
N THR A 88 1.47 22.84 0.02
CA THR A 88 0.54 23.97 0.12
C THR A 88 -0.84 23.44 0.42
N ARG A 89 -1.50 24.05 1.41
CA ARG A 89 -2.87 23.69 1.84
C ARG A 89 -3.88 24.67 1.29
N THR A 90 -4.96 24.17 0.69
CA THR A 90 -6.06 24.99 0.21
C THR A 90 -7.40 24.37 0.64
N PRO A 91 -8.19 25.06 1.49
CA PRO A 91 -7.87 26.32 2.19
C PRO A 91 -6.78 26.14 3.25
N ALA A 92 -6.09 27.21 3.61
CA ALA A 92 -5.01 27.19 4.62
C ALA A 92 -5.53 26.78 6.01
N SER A 93 -6.78 27.12 6.31
CA SER A 93 -7.51 26.73 7.52
C SER A 93 -8.83 26.08 7.09
N PRO A 94 -8.85 24.76 6.89
CA PRO A 94 -10.05 24.07 6.49
C PRO A 94 -11.08 24.04 7.63
N ALA A 95 -12.37 24.09 7.27
CA ALA A 95 -13.46 23.87 8.21
C ALA A 95 -13.49 22.40 8.67
N ASN A 96 -14.03 22.17 9.85
CA ASN A 96 -14.39 20.88 10.40
C ASN A 96 -15.75 21.10 11.10
N THR A 97 -16.83 20.85 10.37
CA THR A 97 -18.18 21.27 10.76
C THR A 97 -18.73 20.47 11.92
N ASP A 98 -18.42 19.19 12.01
CA ASP A 98 -18.89 18.26 13.04
C ASP A 98 -17.93 18.09 14.22
N GLY A 99 -16.68 18.58 14.08
CA GLY A 99 -15.69 18.55 15.15
C GLY A 99 -14.98 17.20 15.34
N ASP A 100 -15.13 16.26 14.41
CA ASP A 100 -14.54 14.93 14.49
C ASP A 100 -13.01 14.90 14.23
N GLY A 101 -12.44 16.02 13.77
CA GLY A 101 -11.02 16.21 13.47
C GLY A 101 -10.64 15.86 12.03
N VAL A 102 -11.59 15.50 11.17
CA VAL A 102 -11.44 15.41 9.73
C VAL A 102 -11.89 16.73 9.11
N PRO A 103 -11.10 17.37 8.24
CA PRO A 103 -11.54 18.62 7.60
C PRO A 103 -12.64 18.32 6.57
N ASP A 104 -13.66 19.20 6.49
CA ASP A 104 -14.73 19.10 5.50
C ASP A 104 -14.18 18.90 4.07
N SER A 105 -13.10 19.64 3.76
CA SER A 105 -12.34 19.50 2.52
C SER A 105 -11.02 20.25 2.62
N VAL A 106 -9.92 19.63 2.18
CA VAL A 106 -8.64 20.31 2.01
C VAL A 106 -7.82 19.65 0.90
N ARG A 107 -7.19 20.47 0.07
CA ARG A 107 -6.21 20.02 -0.92
C ARG A 107 -4.81 20.24 -0.40
N LEU A 108 -3.97 19.22 -0.52
CA LEU A 108 -2.54 19.26 -0.32
C LEU A 108 -1.87 19.25 -1.69
N ASP A 109 -1.12 20.30 -2.02
CA ASP A 109 -0.37 20.42 -3.27
C ASP A 109 1.13 20.28 -2.98
N PHE A 110 1.74 19.25 -3.57
CA PHE A 110 3.17 18.97 -3.51
C PHE A 110 3.83 19.49 -4.80
N SER A 111 4.10 20.76 -4.87
CA SER A 111 4.66 21.44 -6.05
C SER A 111 6.17 21.22 -6.25
N GLY A 112 6.65 19.98 -6.03
CA GLY A 112 8.06 19.63 -6.20
C GLY A 112 8.88 19.70 -4.93
N CYS A 113 8.38 19.09 -3.88
CA CYS A 113 9.07 18.91 -2.61
C CYS A 113 10.30 18.04 -2.75
N ILE A 114 11.48 18.56 -2.39
CA ILE A 114 12.77 17.88 -2.57
C ILE A 114 13.34 17.52 -1.20
N PHE A 115 13.69 16.24 -1.04
CA PHE A 115 14.41 15.71 0.11
C PHE A 115 15.77 15.19 -0.37
N SER A 116 16.86 15.73 0.15
CA SER A 116 18.21 15.33 -0.24
C SER A 116 18.88 14.52 0.85
N TRP A 117 19.35 13.35 0.49
CA TRP A 117 20.13 12.44 1.32
C TRP A 117 21.53 12.28 0.72
N PRO A 118 22.54 11.77 1.45
CA PRO A 118 23.88 11.62 0.91
C PRO A 118 23.99 10.81 -0.37
N LEU A 119 23.10 9.81 -0.56
CA LEU A 119 23.14 8.86 -1.67
C LEU A 119 21.95 8.99 -2.63
N GLU A 120 20.94 9.79 -2.30
CA GLU A 120 19.73 9.90 -3.11
C GLU A 120 19.03 11.24 -2.89
N THR A 121 18.22 11.63 -3.87
CA THR A 121 17.32 12.78 -3.78
C THR A 121 15.91 12.31 -4.12
N ASP A 122 14.97 12.54 -3.24
CA ASP A 122 13.56 12.25 -3.43
C ASP A 122 12.81 13.54 -3.76
N THR A 123 11.97 13.50 -4.79
CA THR A 123 11.07 14.61 -5.15
C THR A 123 9.62 14.11 -5.09
N VAL A 124 8.79 14.82 -4.33
CA VAL A 124 7.34 14.55 -4.27
C VAL A 124 6.60 15.65 -5.02
N ARG A 125 5.66 15.27 -5.89
CA ARG A 125 4.79 16.18 -6.64
C ARG A 125 3.40 15.59 -6.85
N GLY A 126 2.41 16.44 -7.12
CA GLY A 126 1.02 16.02 -7.30
C GLY A 126 0.13 16.50 -6.15
N THR A 127 -1.10 16.04 -6.10
CA THR A 127 -2.07 16.50 -5.11
C THR A 127 -2.73 15.35 -4.36
N ILE A 128 -3.15 15.65 -3.13
CA ILE A 128 -4.07 14.81 -2.34
C ILE A 128 -5.23 15.71 -1.92
N ASP A 129 -6.45 15.39 -2.34
CA ASP A 129 -7.66 15.96 -1.77
C ASP A 129 -8.07 15.09 -0.58
N ILE A 130 -8.31 15.71 0.57
CA ILE A 130 -8.81 15.06 1.78
C ILE A 130 -10.20 15.62 2.02
N LEU A 131 -11.17 14.72 2.10
CA LEU A 131 -12.58 15.05 2.24
C LEU A 131 -13.14 14.30 3.44
N ASP A 132 -14.04 14.95 4.15
CA ASP A 132 -14.95 14.30 5.07
C ASP A 132 -16.24 13.94 4.31
N PRO A 133 -16.53 12.65 4.05
CA PRO A 133 -17.73 12.24 3.34
C PRO A 133 -19.00 12.38 4.18
N THR A 134 -18.89 12.55 5.49
CA THR A 134 -19.98 12.54 6.47
C THR A 134 -20.01 13.80 7.34
N LYS A 135 -19.54 14.93 6.84
CA LYS A 135 -19.34 16.22 7.50
C LYS A 135 -20.54 16.79 8.32
N ALA A 136 -21.66 16.11 8.37
CA ALA A 136 -22.82 16.45 9.19
C ALA A 136 -22.97 15.53 10.42
N VAL A 137 -22.11 14.52 10.55
CA VAL A 137 -22.16 13.50 11.60
C VAL A 137 -20.74 13.28 12.11
N ALA A 138 -20.52 13.46 13.40
CA ALA A 138 -19.20 13.25 14.01
C ALA A 138 -18.86 11.76 14.06
N ASP A 139 -18.59 11.18 12.89
CA ASP A 139 -18.01 9.86 12.70
C ASP A 139 -16.59 10.02 12.11
N HIS A 140 -15.75 9.05 12.29
CA HIS A 140 -14.38 9.12 11.81
C HIS A 140 -14.27 8.54 10.40
N ALA A 141 -14.79 9.26 9.42
CA ALA A 141 -14.70 8.91 8.01
C ALA A 141 -13.80 9.90 7.25
N VAL A 142 -12.91 9.38 6.39
CA VAL A 142 -12.03 10.21 5.56
C VAL A 142 -11.87 9.60 4.18
N GLU A 143 -12.07 10.41 3.15
CA GLU A 143 -11.77 10.10 1.77
C GLU A 143 -10.51 10.84 1.33
N ARG A 144 -9.62 10.15 0.62
CA ARG A 144 -8.42 10.73 0.02
C ARG A 144 -8.36 10.41 -1.46
N ILE A 145 -8.31 11.47 -2.26
CA ILE A 145 -8.21 11.39 -3.72
C ILE A 145 -6.78 11.79 -4.12
N PHE A 146 -6.06 10.85 -4.68
CA PHE A 146 -4.68 11.04 -5.16
C PHE A 146 -4.70 11.40 -6.63
N THR A 147 -4.08 12.52 -6.99
CA THR A 147 -3.97 12.95 -8.39
C THR A 147 -2.52 13.18 -8.74
N ASN A 148 -1.97 12.30 -9.58
CA ASN A 148 -0.58 12.34 -10.05
C ASN A 148 0.43 12.48 -8.92
N LEU A 149 0.14 11.87 -7.75
CA LEU A 149 1.06 11.91 -6.61
C LEU A 149 2.28 11.05 -6.94
N ALA A 150 3.34 11.70 -7.37
CA ALA A 150 4.57 11.07 -7.79
C ALA A 150 5.67 11.23 -6.75
N LEU A 151 6.33 10.12 -6.39
CA LEU A 151 7.62 10.08 -5.72
C LEU A 151 8.68 9.73 -6.76
N VAL A 152 9.60 10.63 -7.00
CA VAL A 152 10.74 10.42 -7.91
C VAL A 152 12.01 10.37 -7.08
N ARG A 153 12.74 9.27 -7.17
CA ARG A 153 14.01 9.03 -6.49
C ARG A 153 15.15 9.06 -7.50
N VAL A 154 16.16 9.89 -7.24
CA VAL A 154 17.38 9.95 -8.04
C VAL A 154 18.55 9.51 -7.17
N PHE A 155 19.31 8.52 -7.64
CA PHE A 155 20.49 8.01 -6.96
C PHE A 155 21.73 8.80 -7.35
N THR A 156 22.32 9.52 -6.40
CA THR A 156 23.41 10.49 -6.64
C THR A 156 24.62 9.86 -7.32
N ILE A 157 25.01 8.64 -6.94
CA ILE A 157 26.19 7.97 -7.48
C ILE A 157 26.00 7.52 -8.93
N SER A 158 24.81 7.00 -9.28
CA SER A 158 24.56 6.43 -10.61
C SER A 158 23.86 7.37 -11.58
N GLY A 159 23.29 8.47 -11.09
CA GLY A 159 22.42 9.36 -11.85
C GLY A 159 21.10 8.69 -12.31
N LYS A 160 20.89 7.43 -11.99
CA LYS A 160 19.67 6.68 -12.35
C LYS A 160 18.51 7.11 -11.45
N SER A 161 17.31 7.07 -12.01
CA SER A 161 16.09 7.38 -11.26
C SER A 161 15.12 6.23 -11.24
N SER A 162 14.23 6.25 -10.26
CA SER A 162 13.02 5.45 -10.23
C SER A 162 11.86 6.31 -9.78
N SER A 163 10.63 5.95 -10.16
CA SER A 163 9.45 6.69 -9.71
C SER A 163 8.27 5.79 -9.48
N ALA A 164 7.37 6.24 -8.59
CA ALA A 164 6.04 5.68 -8.39
C ALA A 164 5.03 6.83 -8.43
N THR A 165 4.06 6.75 -9.34
CA THR A 165 2.98 7.75 -9.47
C THR A 165 1.66 7.11 -9.10
N ARG A 166 0.94 7.72 -8.17
CA ARG A 166 -0.33 7.22 -7.61
C ARG A 166 -1.50 8.06 -8.05
N ASN A 167 -2.59 7.38 -8.45
CA ASN A 167 -3.88 7.96 -8.78
C ASN A 167 -4.99 7.05 -8.21
N GLY A 168 -6.12 7.65 -7.82
CA GLY A 168 -7.26 6.90 -7.30
C GLY A 168 -7.72 7.37 -5.94
N THR A 169 -8.68 6.65 -5.37
CA THR A 169 -9.35 7.02 -4.14
C THR A 169 -9.11 5.98 -3.06
N ARG A 170 -8.89 6.44 -1.85
CA ARG A 170 -8.91 5.67 -0.59
C ARG A 170 -9.95 6.25 0.33
N MET A 171 -10.76 5.39 0.92
CA MET A 171 -11.72 5.77 1.94
C MET A 171 -11.46 4.93 3.19
N THR A 172 -11.46 5.57 4.35
CA THR A 172 -11.35 4.89 5.64
C THR A 172 -12.39 5.45 6.59
N SER A 173 -13.10 4.57 7.27
CA SER A 173 -13.95 4.93 8.40
C SER A 173 -13.65 4.01 9.57
N TRP A 174 -13.79 4.51 10.79
CA TRP A 174 -13.49 3.71 11.96
C TRP A 174 -14.27 4.17 13.20
N ASP A 175 -14.49 3.24 14.09
CA ASP A 175 -14.91 3.47 15.47
C ASP A 175 -13.86 2.88 16.43
N ALA A 176 -14.14 2.89 17.73
CA ALA A 176 -13.17 2.39 18.71
C ALA A 176 -12.88 0.87 18.61
N THR A 177 -13.64 0.10 17.82
CA THR A 177 -13.53 -1.37 17.73
C THR A 177 -13.27 -1.87 16.32
N THR A 178 -13.83 -1.18 15.31
CA THR A 178 -13.79 -1.60 13.91
C THR A 178 -13.21 -0.52 13.02
N LEU A 179 -12.57 -0.94 11.92
CA LEU A 179 -12.12 -0.05 10.87
C LEU A 179 -12.51 -0.66 9.52
N GLN A 180 -13.01 0.18 8.63
CA GLN A 180 -13.28 -0.15 7.24
C GLN A 180 -12.32 0.63 6.35
N HIS A 181 -11.72 0.00 5.37
CA HIS A 181 -10.89 0.67 4.39
C HIS A 181 -11.23 0.18 2.99
N SER A 182 -11.15 1.08 2.03
CA SER A 182 -11.32 0.72 0.62
C SER A 182 -10.41 1.52 -0.29
N GLU A 183 -9.95 0.86 -1.33
CA GLU A 183 -9.23 1.44 -2.45
C GLU A 183 -10.08 1.26 -3.72
N THR A 184 -10.40 2.34 -4.41
CA THR A 184 -11.19 2.29 -5.65
C THR A 184 -10.33 2.74 -6.82
N ASN A 185 -10.09 1.81 -7.76
CA ASN A 185 -9.26 2.06 -8.94
C ASN A 185 -7.92 2.71 -8.57
N PHE A 186 -7.35 2.29 -7.45
CA PHE A 186 -6.10 2.86 -6.95
C PHE A 186 -4.94 2.35 -7.79
N ARG A 187 -4.45 3.23 -8.65
CA ARG A 187 -3.41 2.92 -9.64
C ARG A 187 -2.06 3.45 -9.17
N THR A 188 -1.04 2.60 -9.26
CA THR A 188 0.36 2.99 -9.09
C THR A 188 1.13 2.64 -10.36
N ASP A 189 1.71 3.65 -11.01
CA ASP A 189 2.60 3.49 -12.16
C ASP A 189 4.05 3.59 -11.69
N TYR A 190 4.86 2.60 -12.03
CA TYR A 190 6.26 2.49 -11.66
C TYR A 190 7.17 2.71 -12.87
N VAL A 191 8.26 3.43 -12.66
CA VAL A 191 9.43 3.45 -13.55
C VAL A 191 10.61 2.97 -12.73
N TYR A 192 11.24 1.89 -13.14
CA TYR A 192 12.38 1.30 -12.46
C TYR A 192 13.70 1.92 -12.92
N ARG A 193 14.78 1.68 -12.17
CA ARG A 193 16.14 2.19 -12.46
C ARG A 193 16.70 1.79 -13.83
N ASP A 194 16.22 0.71 -14.40
CA ASP A 194 16.57 0.21 -15.74
C ASP A 194 15.71 0.81 -16.86
N GLY A 195 14.78 1.69 -16.51
CA GLY A 195 13.82 2.30 -17.43
C GLY A 195 12.61 1.41 -17.74
N SER A 196 12.55 0.20 -17.22
CA SER A 196 11.35 -0.64 -17.36
C SER A 196 10.18 -0.05 -16.58
N THR A 197 8.96 -0.36 -17.04
CA THR A 197 7.72 0.17 -16.43
C THR A 197 6.81 -0.94 -15.97
N ALA A 198 6.03 -0.64 -14.93
CA ALA A 198 4.91 -1.47 -14.50
C ALA A 198 3.74 -0.60 -14.06
N SER A 199 2.54 -1.16 -14.07
CA SER A 199 1.39 -0.55 -13.43
C SER A 199 0.67 -1.58 -12.56
N HIS A 200 0.16 -1.11 -11.43
CA HIS A 200 -0.65 -1.89 -10.50
C HIS A 200 -1.94 -1.13 -10.24
N VAL A 201 -3.08 -1.78 -10.42
CA VAL A 201 -4.41 -1.22 -10.15
C VAL A 201 -5.08 -2.09 -9.11
N LYS A 202 -5.52 -1.50 -8.00
CA LYS A 202 -6.25 -2.17 -6.93
C LYS A 202 -7.66 -1.61 -6.79
N THR A 203 -8.62 -2.51 -6.59
CA THR A 203 -9.96 -2.19 -6.08
C THR A 203 -10.23 -3.17 -4.96
N TRP A 204 -9.92 -2.75 -3.74
CA TRP A 204 -9.96 -3.57 -2.53
C TRP A 204 -10.93 -2.99 -1.52
N SER A 205 -11.52 -3.88 -0.75
CA SER A 205 -12.33 -3.56 0.43
C SER A 205 -11.82 -4.41 1.58
N SER A 206 -11.55 -3.79 2.69
CA SER A 206 -11.03 -4.45 3.87
C SER A 206 -11.76 -4.00 5.14
N SER A 207 -11.81 -4.89 6.11
CA SER A 207 -12.38 -4.62 7.44
C SER A 207 -11.46 -5.18 8.51
N PHE A 208 -11.28 -4.39 9.54
CA PHE A 208 -10.51 -4.76 10.73
C PHE A 208 -11.41 -4.75 11.96
N THR A 209 -11.23 -5.73 12.83
CA THR A 209 -11.87 -5.77 14.15
C THR A 209 -10.79 -5.99 15.20
N ALA A 210 -10.65 -5.06 16.12
CA ALA A 210 -9.68 -5.15 17.20
C ALA A 210 -10.00 -6.32 18.15
N ASP A 211 -8.97 -7.00 18.66
CA ASP A 211 -9.12 -8.07 19.65
C ASP A 211 -9.70 -7.56 20.96
N VAL A 212 -9.34 -6.32 21.31
CA VAL A 212 -9.89 -5.64 22.49
C VAL A 212 -10.84 -4.56 22.00
N PRO A 213 -12.16 -4.68 22.21
CA PRO A 213 -13.11 -3.63 21.87
C PRO A 213 -12.74 -2.30 22.54
N GLY A 214 -12.83 -1.21 21.80
CA GLY A 214 -12.50 0.13 22.30
C GLY A 214 -11.02 0.50 22.24
N SER A 215 -10.17 -0.33 21.64
CA SER A 215 -8.72 -0.09 21.60
C SER A 215 -8.22 0.67 20.36
N ILE A 216 -9.06 0.92 19.35
CA ILE A 216 -8.68 1.78 18.22
C ILE A 216 -8.78 3.23 18.68
N GLN A 217 -7.67 3.95 18.59
CA GLN A 217 -7.59 5.35 19.00
C GLN A 217 -6.93 6.18 17.91
N ARG A 218 -7.35 7.45 17.82
CA ARG A 218 -6.75 8.40 16.87
C ARG A 218 -5.28 8.64 17.20
N ASP A 219 -4.44 8.70 16.16
CA ASP A 219 -3.01 8.96 16.24
C ASP A 219 -2.19 7.89 17.00
N GLU A 220 -2.82 6.78 17.36
CA GLU A 220 -2.16 5.63 17.96
C GLU A 220 -1.85 4.56 16.91
N ALA A 221 -0.97 3.64 17.26
CA ALA A 221 -0.73 2.46 16.43
C ALA A 221 -1.95 1.55 16.44
N LEU A 222 -2.26 0.95 15.28
CA LEU A 222 -3.35 -0.02 15.19
C LEU A 222 -3.11 -1.16 16.20
N PRO A 223 -4.09 -1.51 17.04
CA PRO A 223 -3.98 -2.65 17.97
C PRO A 223 -3.97 -3.97 17.20
N SER A 224 -3.72 -5.08 17.89
CA SER A 224 -3.91 -6.43 17.31
C SER A 224 -5.37 -6.70 17.02
N GLY A 225 -5.64 -7.52 15.98
CA GLY A 225 -7.01 -7.83 15.57
C GLY A 225 -7.09 -8.56 14.22
N ASN A 226 -8.31 -8.85 13.83
CA ASN A 226 -8.62 -9.62 12.64
C ASN A 226 -8.86 -8.72 11.43
N TRP A 227 -8.16 -8.98 10.34
CA TRP A 227 -8.21 -8.25 9.08
C TRP A 227 -8.78 -9.10 7.96
N SER A 228 -9.88 -8.67 7.37
CA SER A 228 -10.48 -9.28 6.19
C SER A 228 -10.23 -8.41 4.97
N ILE A 229 -9.76 -9.00 3.88
CA ILE A 229 -9.47 -8.30 2.62
C ILE A 229 -10.18 -9.03 1.49
N ASN A 230 -10.87 -8.28 0.63
CA ASN A 230 -11.51 -8.78 -0.58
C ASN A 230 -11.34 -7.77 -1.71
N GLY A 231 -11.15 -8.24 -2.92
CA GLY A 231 -11.09 -7.34 -4.07
C GLY A 231 -10.34 -7.89 -5.26
N THR A 232 -10.03 -7.00 -6.16
CA THR A 232 -9.31 -7.32 -7.39
C THR A 232 -8.06 -6.48 -7.52
N SER A 233 -7.05 -7.06 -8.14
CA SER A 233 -5.79 -6.40 -8.47
C SER A 233 -5.41 -6.75 -9.90
N ALA A 234 -4.81 -5.82 -10.62
CA ALA A 234 -4.31 -6.03 -11.97
C ALA A 234 -2.90 -5.46 -12.10
N TRP A 235 -2.01 -6.28 -12.62
CA TRP A 235 -0.62 -5.92 -12.87
C TRP A 235 -0.33 -5.93 -14.36
N THR A 236 0.44 -4.94 -14.82
CA THR A 236 1.05 -4.92 -16.14
C THR A 236 2.53 -4.61 -15.99
N ARG A 237 3.41 -5.45 -16.52
CA ARG A 237 4.86 -5.23 -16.53
C ARG A 237 5.42 -5.62 -17.89
N GLY A 238 5.80 -4.63 -18.68
CA GLY A 238 6.13 -4.84 -20.10
C GLY A 238 4.95 -5.47 -20.84
N ALA A 239 5.17 -6.58 -21.55
CA ALA A 239 4.13 -7.32 -22.26
C ALA A 239 3.32 -8.30 -21.38
N ARG A 240 3.59 -8.38 -20.09
CA ARG A 240 2.93 -9.31 -19.18
C ARG A 240 1.81 -8.61 -18.44
N THR A 241 0.60 -9.16 -18.52
CA THR A 241 -0.56 -8.70 -17.75
C THR A 241 -1.17 -9.89 -17.04
N TYR A 242 -1.53 -9.71 -15.78
CA TYR A 242 -2.30 -10.67 -15.00
C TYR A 242 -3.24 -9.95 -14.06
N SER A 243 -4.34 -10.60 -13.73
CA SER A 243 -5.31 -10.10 -12.75
C SER A 243 -5.47 -11.12 -11.62
N LEU A 244 -5.84 -10.60 -10.46
CA LEU A 244 -6.00 -11.36 -9.24
C LEU A 244 -7.38 -11.03 -8.66
N THR A 245 -8.07 -12.04 -8.14
CA THR A 245 -9.15 -11.84 -7.18
C THR A 245 -8.65 -12.34 -5.83
N VAL A 246 -8.68 -11.47 -4.84
CA VAL A 246 -8.11 -11.71 -3.51
C VAL A 246 -9.22 -11.84 -2.50
N THR A 247 -9.12 -12.84 -1.62
CA THR A 247 -10.02 -13.05 -0.49
C THR A 247 -9.26 -13.58 0.72
N THR A 248 -9.74 -13.27 1.92
CA THR A 248 -9.23 -13.84 3.18
C THR A 248 -10.26 -14.76 3.82
N SER A 249 -9.86 -16.00 4.11
CA SER A 249 -10.70 -16.96 4.86
C SER A 249 -9.83 -18.08 5.42
N PRO A 250 -9.64 -18.20 6.74
CA PRO A 250 -10.05 -17.25 7.78
C PRO A 250 -9.37 -15.87 7.65
N PRO A 251 -9.87 -14.83 8.35
CA PRO A 251 -9.23 -13.51 8.39
C PRO A 251 -7.77 -13.60 8.81
N LEU A 252 -6.97 -12.62 8.38
CA LEU A 252 -5.59 -12.45 8.80
C LEU A 252 -5.57 -11.87 10.21
N HIS A 253 -4.88 -12.50 11.15
CA HIS A 253 -4.68 -11.90 12.46
C HIS A 253 -3.44 -10.99 12.42
N TYR A 254 -3.68 -9.68 12.47
CA TYR A 254 -2.64 -8.67 12.61
C TYR A 254 -2.15 -8.64 14.05
N ASN A 255 -0.86 -8.77 14.25
CA ASN A 255 -0.25 -8.70 15.57
C ASN A 255 0.61 -7.43 15.68
N ALA A 256 0.13 -6.47 16.47
CA ALA A 256 0.78 -5.17 16.66
C ALA A 256 2.18 -5.28 17.30
N THR A 257 2.51 -6.41 17.94
CA THR A 257 3.83 -6.64 18.54
C THR A 257 4.86 -7.19 17.55
N CYS A 258 4.45 -7.56 16.35
CA CYS A 258 5.36 -8.01 15.30
C CYS A 258 6.34 -6.89 14.91
N THR A 259 7.62 -7.22 14.89
CA THR A 259 8.70 -6.32 14.46
C THR A 259 9.16 -6.58 13.03
N VAL A 260 8.65 -7.64 12.41
CA VAL A 260 8.99 -8.09 11.04
C VAL A 260 7.70 -8.15 10.22
N ALA A 261 7.72 -7.53 9.04
CA ALA A 261 6.62 -7.60 8.08
C ALA A 261 6.69 -8.89 7.23
N PRO A 262 5.54 -9.39 6.75
CA PRO A 262 4.19 -8.94 7.09
C PRO A 262 3.82 -9.27 8.55
N ARG A 263 3.12 -8.34 9.21
CA ARG A 263 2.78 -8.42 10.64
C ARG A 263 1.55 -9.26 10.93
N PHE A 264 1.39 -10.35 10.18
CA PHE A 264 0.34 -11.34 10.43
C PHE A 264 0.95 -12.58 11.07
N ASP A 265 0.33 -13.08 12.13
CA ASP A 265 0.77 -14.30 12.82
C ASP A 265 -0.15 -15.51 12.56
N SER A 266 -1.31 -15.29 11.95
CA SER A 266 -2.20 -16.33 11.48
C SER A 266 -3.18 -15.84 10.40
N GLY A 267 -3.96 -16.76 9.81
CA GLY A 267 -4.94 -16.46 8.78
C GLY A 267 -4.49 -16.91 7.39
N THR A 268 -5.40 -16.75 6.43
CA THR A 268 -5.19 -17.23 5.06
C THR A 268 -5.65 -16.20 4.04
N LEU A 269 -4.78 -15.92 3.07
CA LEU A 269 -5.09 -15.10 1.91
C LEU A 269 -5.07 -15.99 0.67
N THR A 270 -6.15 -15.98 -0.08
CA THR A 270 -6.29 -16.73 -1.34
C THR A 270 -6.37 -15.76 -2.50
N ALA A 271 -5.59 -16.00 -3.53
CA ALA A 271 -5.65 -15.26 -4.77
C ALA A 271 -5.99 -16.20 -5.94
N ALA A 272 -7.05 -15.87 -6.68
CA ALA A 272 -7.30 -16.46 -8.00
C ALA A 272 -6.56 -15.64 -9.05
N VAL A 273 -5.49 -16.20 -9.59
CA VAL A 273 -4.63 -15.56 -10.60
C VAL A 273 -5.15 -15.92 -11.98
N MET A 274 -5.54 -14.92 -12.75
CA MET A 274 -6.00 -15.09 -14.15
C MET A 274 -4.95 -14.60 -15.12
N ARG A 275 -4.59 -15.48 -16.07
CA ARG A 275 -3.66 -15.14 -17.15
C ARG A 275 -4.00 -15.95 -18.39
N GLY A 276 -4.22 -15.27 -19.52
CA GLY A 276 -4.48 -15.93 -20.80
C GLY A 276 -5.70 -16.86 -20.81
N GLY A 277 -6.72 -16.57 -19.97
CA GLY A 277 -7.93 -17.38 -19.87
C GLY A 277 -7.83 -18.58 -18.91
N ALA A 278 -6.67 -18.85 -18.33
CA ALA A 278 -6.50 -19.84 -17.27
C ALA A 278 -6.54 -19.20 -15.89
N THR A 279 -7.13 -19.89 -14.91
CA THR A 279 -7.17 -19.48 -13.51
C THR A 279 -6.37 -20.47 -12.67
N MET A 280 -5.58 -19.97 -11.76
CA MET A 280 -4.84 -20.74 -10.78
C MET A 280 -5.03 -20.10 -9.41
N HIS A 281 -5.15 -20.91 -8.39
CA HIS A 281 -5.24 -20.43 -7.02
C HIS A 281 -3.88 -20.49 -6.33
N VAL A 282 -3.53 -19.39 -5.69
CA VAL A 282 -2.39 -19.28 -4.79
C VAL A 282 -2.95 -19.04 -3.39
N VAL A 283 -2.54 -19.85 -2.44
CA VAL A 283 -2.98 -19.76 -1.05
C VAL A 283 -1.78 -19.49 -0.17
N ILE A 284 -1.83 -18.38 0.56
CA ILE A 284 -0.82 -17.93 1.51
C ILE A 284 -1.37 -18.14 2.91
N THR A 285 -0.75 -19.00 3.70
CA THR A 285 -1.12 -19.25 5.09
C THR A 285 -0.06 -18.68 6.01
N PHE A 286 -0.43 -17.66 6.77
CA PHE A 286 0.46 -17.03 7.76
C PHE A 286 0.55 -17.91 9.01
N THR A 287 1.74 -18.07 9.55
CA THR A 287 2.03 -18.98 10.67
C THR A 287 2.73 -18.30 11.84
N ALA A 288 3.40 -17.20 11.59
CA ALA A 288 4.02 -16.31 12.58
C ALA A 288 4.38 -14.98 11.92
N CYS A 289 4.77 -13.97 12.70
CA CYS A 289 5.26 -12.69 12.19
C CYS A 289 6.33 -12.87 11.11
N GLY A 290 6.08 -12.35 9.91
CA GLY A 290 7.00 -12.45 8.77
C GLY A 290 7.14 -13.86 8.19
N GLN A 291 6.32 -14.83 8.60
CA GLN A 291 6.40 -16.22 8.15
C GLN A 291 5.06 -16.68 7.55
N TYR A 292 5.13 -17.29 6.39
CA TYR A 292 3.98 -17.90 5.73
C TYR A 292 4.39 -19.07 4.84
N THR A 293 3.44 -19.92 4.52
CA THR A 293 3.58 -20.99 3.54
C THR A 293 2.74 -20.68 2.31
N VAL A 294 3.17 -21.16 1.15
CA VAL A 294 2.50 -20.96 -0.13
C VAL A 294 2.12 -22.30 -0.72
N THR A 295 0.85 -22.45 -1.04
CA THR A 295 0.35 -23.59 -1.82
C THR A 295 -0.35 -23.09 -3.08
N ARG A 296 -0.42 -23.94 -4.09
CA ARG A 296 -1.06 -23.65 -5.39
C ARG A 296 -1.92 -24.81 -5.84
N SER A 297 -3.02 -24.50 -6.49
CA SER A 297 -3.97 -25.47 -7.04
C SER A 297 -4.57 -25.00 -8.36
#